data_f7229601d8a007c5a1d3ef34df327b92
#
_entry.id   f7229601d8a007c5a1d3ef34df327b92
#
_cell.length_a   1.000
_cell.length_b   1.000
_cell.length_c   1.000
_cell.angle_alpha   90.00
_cell.angle_beta   90.00
_cell.angle_gamma   90.00
#
_symmetry.space_group_name_H-M   'P 1'
#
loop_
_entity.id
_entity.type
_entity.pdbx_description
1 polymer ?
#
loop_
_entity_poly.entity_id
_entity_poly.type
_entity_poly.pdbx_seq_one_letter_code
_entity_poly.pdbx_strand_id
1 'polypeptide(L)'
;IWAIIGWVYAVKGIPHAAEVAVRHNFLEFAELFLFLLVAMTYIESMRERLVFDKLKVWLISKNFSYRQLFWLTGVIAFFMSPIADNLTTALVMGAVVLAVGAGNARFISIGFVNIVVAANAGGAFSPFGDITTLMVWQKGLVDFQQFFVLFLPSAVNYLIPAGIMHFAIKNEKPKAIDETVDIKTGGILITILFLLTIATAVSFHNFLHLPPAMGMMTGLGYLMVVSYFIKRQNPSENKSEKFDIFTMVS
;
A
#
# COMPACT_ATOMS: atom_id res chain seq x y z
N ILE A 1 -22.94 -16.94 -2.75
CA ILE A 1 -22.12 -17.92 -3.52
C ILE A 1 -22.99 -19.12 -3.90
N TRP A 2 -23.59 -19.85 -2.96
CA TRP A 2 -24.41 -21.05 -3.24
C TRP A 2 -25.57 -20.77 -4.19
N ALA A 3 -26.25 -19.62 -4.08
CA ALA A 3 -27.32 -19.22 -4.99
C ALA A 3 -26.81 -19.01 -6.42
N ILE A 4 -25.62 -18.43 -6.59
CA ILE A 4 -25.00 -18.22 -7.91
C ILE A 4 -24.62 -19.58 -8.54
N ILE A 5 -24.04 -20.49 -7.76
CA ILE A 5 -23.68 -21.84 -8.20
C ILE A 5 -24.92 -22.58 -8.63
N GLY A 6 -25.99 -22.55 -7.83
CA GLY A 6 -27.28 -23.16 -8.15
C GLY A 6 -27.92 -22.57 -9.40
N TRP A 7 -27.85 -21.25 -9.58
CA TRP A 7 -28.37 -20.58 -10.77
C TRP A 7 -27.59 -20.94 -12.04
N VAL A 8 -26.23 -20.93 -11.98
CA VAL A 8 -25.37 -21.35 -13.10
C VAL A 8 -25.63 -22.81 -13.49
N TYR A 9 -25.82 -23.67 -12.49
CA TYR A 9 -26.16 -25.07 -12.70
C TYR A 9 -27.53 -25.23 -13.39
N ALA A 10 -28.55 -24.50 -12.92
CA ALA A 10 -29.88 -24.53 -13.47
C ALA A 10 -29.99 -23.96 -14.89
N VAL A 11 -29.26 -22.85 -15.18
CA VAL A 11 -29.35 -22.15 -16.48
C VAL A 11 -28.53 -22.84 -17.57
N LYS A 12 -27.34 -23.37 -17.23
CA LYS A 12 -26.46 -24.02 -18.24
C LYS A 12 -26.76 -25.52 -18.45
N GLY A 13 -27.50 -26.16 -17.56
CA GLY A 13 -27.90 -27.55 -17.68
C GLY A 13 -26.75 -28.58 -17.77
N ILE A 14 -25.50 -28.13 -17.57
CA ILE A 14 -24.29 -28.93 -17.68
C ILE A 14 -23.64 -29.01 -16.30
N PRO A 15 -23.68 -30.17 -15.61
CA PRO A 15 -23.10 -30.32 -14.27
C PRO A 15 -21.64 -29.90 -14.20
N HIS A 16 -20.86 -30.18 -15.24
CA HIS A 16 -19.44 -29.87 -15.31
C HIS A 16 -19.14 -28.38 -15.51
N ALA A 17 -20.06 -27.60 -16.09
CA ALA A 17 -19.87 -26.18 -16.32
C ALA A 17 -19.84 -25.36 -15.00
N ALA A 18 -20.63 -25.76 -14.01
CA ALA A 18 -20.58 -25.12 -12.67
C ALA A 18 -19.29 -25.42 -11.95
N GLU A 19 -18.78 -26.66 -12.02
CA GLU A 19 -17.50 -27.04 -11.44
C GLU A 19 -16.34 -26.25 -12.06
N VAL A 20 -16.26 -26.18 -13.38
CA VAL A 20 -15.22 -25.42 -14.10
C VAL A 20 -15.26 -23.94 -13.74
N ALA A 21 -16.46 -23.33 -13.70
CA ALA A 21 -16.61 -21.93 -13.32
C ALA A 21 -16.18 -21.66 -11.87
N VAL A 22 -16.52 -22.57 -10.94
CA VAL A 22 -16.11 -22.45 -9.53
C VAL A 22 -14.60 -22.59 -9.40
N ARG A 23 -13.98 -23.57 -10.04
CA ARG A 23 -12.52 -23.77 -10.01
C ARG A 23 -11.78 -22.58 -10.61
N HIS A 24 -12.25 -22.03 -11.72
CA HIS A 24 -11.65 -20.86 -12.36
C HIS A 24 -11.69 -19.63 -11.44
N ASN A 25 -12.88 -19.31 -10.89
CA ASN A 25 -13.00 -18.21 -9.95
C ASN A 25 -12.15 -18.42 -8.68
N PHE A 26 -12.05 -19.68 -8.19
CA PHE A 26 -11.25 -19.98 -7.02
C PHE A 26 -9.76 -19.75 -7.28
N LEU A 27 -9.24 -20.05 -8.46
CA LEU A 27 -7.87 -19.74 -8.84
C LEU A 27 -7.62 -18.24 -8.88
N GLU A 28 -8.51 -17.43 -9.48
CA GLU A 28 -8.40 -15.98 -9.50
C GLU A 28 -8.35 -15.39 -8.08
N PHE A 29 -9.22 -15.87 -7.18
CA PHE A 29 -9.21 -15.43 -5.78
C PHE A 29 -7.95 -15.89 -5.04
N ALA A 30 -7.44 -17.08 -5.32
CA ALA A 30 -6.21 -17.57 -4.71
C ALA A 30 -5.00 -16.75 -5.14
N GLU A 31 -4.89 -16.40 -6.42
CA GLU A 31 -3.84 -15.51 -6.92
C GLU A 31 -3.90 -14.13 -6.25
N LEU A 32 -5.09 -13.55 -6.17
CA LEU A 32 -5.29 -12.27 -5.48
C LEU A 32 -4.91 -12.36 -4.00
N PHE A 33 -5.35 -13.41 -3.32
CA PHE A 33 -5.03 -13.64 -1.90
C PHE A 33 -3.52 -13.76 -1.67
N LEU A 34 -2.83 -14.59 -2.46
CA LEU A 34 -1.39 -14.77 -2.35
C LEU A 34 -0.62 -13.47 -2.62
N PHE A 35 -1.07 -12.70 -3.61
CA PHE A 35 -0.49 -11.40 -3.90
C PHE A 35 -0.61 -10.45 -2.70
N LEU A 36 -1.83 -10.28 -2.17
CA LEU A 36 -2.10 -9.40 -1.04
C LEU A 36 -1.39 -9.87 0.23
N LEU A 37 -1.33 -11.18 0.48
CA LEU A 37 -0.61 -11.75 1.62
C LEU A 37 0.83 -11.28 1.64
N VAL A 38 1.53 -11.37 0.51
CA VAL A 38 2.93 -10.95 0.41
C VAL A 38 3.07 -9.43 0.54
N ALA A 39 2.22 -8.65 -0.15
CA ALA A 39 2.28 -7.20 -0.08
C ALA A 39 2.07 -6.71 1.36
N MET A 40 1.03 -7.22 2.06
CA MET A 40 0.76 -6.88 3.45
C MET A 40 1.88 -7.33 4.40
N THR A 41 2.51 -8.49 4.16
CA THR A 41 3.66 -8.94 4.95
C THR A 41 4.83 -7.98 4.84
N TYR A 42 5.13 -7.47 3.65
CA TYR A 42 6.17 -6.45 3.45
C TYR A 42 5.83 -5.13 4.15
N ILE A 43 4.61 -4.65 3.98
CA ILE A 43 4.14 -3.39 4.58
C ILE A 43 4.20 -3.49 6.11
N GLU A 44 3.73 -4.59 6.70
CA GLU A 44 3.78 -4.78 8.14
C GLU A 44 5.23 -4.90 8.65
N SER A 45 6.10 -5.59 7.90
CA SER A 45 7.54 -5.64 8.20
C SER A 45 8.19 -4.24 8.18
N MET A 46 7.83 -3.37 7.23
CA MET A 46 8.30 -1.98 7.19
C MET A 46 7.76 -1.16 8.36
N ARG A 47 6.49 -1.40 8.77
CA ARG A 47 5.86 -0.76 9.93
C ARG A 47 6.58 -1.14 11.23
N GLU A 48 6.82 -2.42 11.47
CA GLU A 48 7.55 -2.89 12.66
C GLU A 48 8.98 -2.33 12.73
N ARG A 49 9.60 -2.10 11.57
CA ARG A 49 10.93 -1.49 11.49
C ARG A 49 10.90 0.04 11.54
N LEU A 50 9.77 0.65 11.87
CA LEU A 50 9.57 2.09 12.07
C LEU A 50 9.90 2.95 10.82
N VAL A 51 9.81 2.38 9.62
CA VAL A 51 10.06 3.10 8.37
C VAL A 51 9.05 4.24 8.20
N PHE A 52 7.77 3.96 8.43
CA PHE A 52 6.72 4.96 8.33
C PHE A 52 6.73 5.95 9.50
N ASP A 53 7.13 5.52 10.71
CA ASP A 53 7.27 6.40 11.86
C ASP A 53 8.41 7.40 11.68
N LYS A 54 9.50 7.01 11.04
CA LYS A 54 10.59 7.95 10.68
C LYS A 54 10.10 9.01 9.71
N LEU A 55 9.30 8.64 8.69
CA LEU A 55 8.69 9.59 7.77
C LEU A 55 7.77 10.57 8.50
N LYS A 56 6.91 10.05 9.41
CA LYS A 56 6.02 10.87 10.25
C LYS A 56 6.83 11.88 11.07
N VAL A 57 7.83 11.43 11.80
CA VAL A 57 8.66 12.29 12.66
C VAL A 57 9.43 13.32 11.85
N TRP A 58 9.96 12.92 10.69
CA TRP A 58 10.61 13.87 9.78
C TRP A 58 9.67 14.99 9.31
N LEU A 59 8.42 14.68 8.99
CA LEU A 59 7.42 15.67 8.60
C LEU A 59 7.09 16.65 9.75
N ILE A 60 6.97 16.12 10.96
CA ILE A 60 6.62 16.90 12.16
C ILE A 60 7.78 17.83 12.57
N SER A 61 9.02 17.36 12.50
CA SER A 61 10.21 18.09 12.97
C SER A 61 10.57 19.33 12.11
N LYS A 62 10.05 19.44 10.88
CA LYS A 62 10.45 20.50 9.92
C LYS A 62 9.74 21.84 10.11
N ASN A 63 8.94 22.04 11.17
CA ASN A 63 8.23 23.30 11.44
C ASN A 63 7.44 23.89 10.25
N PHE A 64 6.86 23.02 9.43
CA PHE A 64 6.02 23.42 8.31
C PHE A 64 4.73 24.10 8.78
N SER A 65 4.22 25.06 8.01
CA SER A 65 2.85 25.60 8.22
C SER A 65 1.78 24.57 7.88
N TYR A 66 0.54 24.76 8.39
CA TYR A 66 -0.58 23.87 8.05
C TYR A 66 -0.82 23.74 6.54
N ARG A 67 -0.62 24.82 5.77
CA ARG A 67 -0.73 24.75 4.30
C ARG A 67 0.36 23.92 3.66
N GLN A 68 1.60 24.04 4.14
CA GLN A 68 2.72 23.22 3.66
C GLN A 68 2.52 21.74 4.01
N LEU A 69 2.08 21.45 5.24
CA LEU A 69 1.78 20.08 5.66
C LEU A 69 0.64 19.46 4.87
N PHE A 70 -0.42 20.23 4.59
CA PHE A 70 -1.52 19.80 3.76
C PHE A 70 -1.05 19.32 2.37
N TRP A 71 -0.25 20.15 1.67
CA TRP A 71 0.28 19.78 0.37
C TRP A 71 1.27 18.65 0.44
N LEU A 72 2.18 18.68 1.41
CA LEU A 72 3.24 17.70 1.55
C LEU A 72 2.68 16.31 1.88
N THR A 73 1.74 16.22 2.83
CA THR A 73 1.09 14.95 3.17
C THR A 73 0.24 14.41 2.02
N GLY A 74 -0.44 15.28 1.28
CA GLY A 74 -1.21 14.87 0.10
C GLY A 74 -0.33 14.39 -1.05
N VAL A 75 0.74 15.13 -1.38
CA VAL A 75 1.68 14.72 -2.44
C VAL A 75 2.39 13.42 -2.06
N ILE A 76 2.84 13.27 -0.81
CA ILE A 76 3.43 12.01 -0.34
C ILE A 76 2.39 10.89 -0.43
N ALA A 77 1.15 11.11 0.00
CA ALA A 77 0.10 10.12 -0.11
C ALA A 77 -0.16 9.70 -1.57
N PHE A 78 -0.18 10.65 -2.50
CA PHE A 78 -0.37 10.39 -3.91
C PHE A 78 0.72 9.48 -4.50
N PHE A 79 2.00 9.71 -4.17
CA PHE A 79 3.12 8.90 -4.67
C PHE A 79 3.41 7.65 -3.84
N MET A 80 3.00 7.59 -2.58
CA MET A 80 3.17 6.42 -1.73
C MET A 80 2.12 5.35 -2.02
N SER A 81 0.89 5.75 -2.33
CA SER A 81 -0.23 4.84 -2.55
C SER A 81 0.00 3.81 -3.68
N PRO A 82 0.63 4.14 -4.82
CA PRO A 82 0.98 3.16 -5.84
C PRO A 82 1.86 1.99 -5.37
N ILE A 83 2.48 2.12 -4.20
CA ILE A 83 3.44 1.14 -3.67
C ILE A 83 2.91 0.48 -2.39
N ALA A 84 2.36 1.29 -1.47
CA ALA A 84 2.01 0.88 -0.12
C ALA A 84 0.50 0.69 0.12
N ASP A 85 -0.28 0.59 -0.93
CA ASP A 85 -1.75 0.64 -0.99
C ASP A 85 -2.39 1.93 -0.42
N ASN A 86 -3.64 2.17 -0.80
CA ASN A 86 -4.36 3.40 -0.42
C ASN A 86 -4.72 3.43 1.07
N LEU A 87 -5.06 2.30 1.69
CA LEU A 87 -5.43 2.24 3.10
C LEU A 87 -4.21 2.50 4.01
N THR A 88 -3.11 1.78 3.79
CA THR A 88 -1.87 1.98 4.56
C THR A 88 -1.36 3.40 4.41
N THR A 89 -1.37 3.94 3.19
CA THR A 89 -1.01 5.32 2.90
C THR A 89 -1.86 6.31 3.68
N ALA A 90 -3.20 6.12 3.67
CA ALA A 90 -4.12 6.99 4.39
C ALA A 90 -3.91 6.91 5.91
N LEU A 91 -3.65 5.74 6.46
CA LEU A 91 -3.37 5.57 7.90
C LEU A 91 -2.07 6.25 8.32
N VAL A 92 -0.99 6.05 7.56
CA VAL A 92 0.33 6.65 7.86
C VAL A 92 0.27 8.17 7.77
N MET A 93 -0.24 8.73 6.67
CA MET A 93 -0.34 10.17 6.50
C MET A 93 -1.40 10.78 7.42
N GLY A 94 -2.48 10.06 7.71
CA GLY A 94 -3.50 10.46 8.70
C GLY A 94 -2.91 10.60 10.10
N ALA A 95 -2.00 9.70 10.52
CA ALA A 95 -1.30 9.82 11.78
C ALA A 95 -0.43 11.09 11.86
N VAL A 96 0.18 11.51 10.75
CA VAL A 96 0.89 12.80 10.66
C VAL A 96 -0.06 13.97 10.88
N VAL A 97 -1.20 13.98 10.16
CA VAL A 97 -2.20 15.07 10.25
C VAL A 97 -2.79 15.16 11.67
N LEU A 98 -3.06 14.02 12.32
CA LEU A 98 -3.52 13.98 13.71
C LEU A 98 -2.48 14.55 14.68
N ALA A 99 -1.23 14.13 14.56
CA ALA A 99 -0.16 14.57 15.45
C ALA A 99 0.06 16.08 15.36
N VAL A 100 0.13 16.61 14.14
CA VAL A 100 0.38 18.04 13.90
C VAL A 100 -0.84 18.90 14.11
N GLY A 101 -2.04 18.36 13.81
CA GLY A 101 -3.31 19.06 13.90
C GLY A 101 -3.89 19.18 15.32
N ALA A 102 -3.17 18.73 16.36
CA ALA A 102 -3.65 18.74 17.74
C ALA A 102 -4.18 20.15 18.13
N GLY A 103 -5.49 20.24 18.40
CA GLY A 103 -6.18 21.49 18.70
C GLY A 103 -6.77 22.25 17.50
N ASN A 104 -6.58 21.77 16.25
CA ASN A 104 -7.15 22.37 15.05
C ASN A 104 -8.03 21.35 14.29
N ALA A 105 -9.26 21.14 14.77
CA ALA A 105 -10.20 20.18 14.19
C ALA A 105 -10.48 20.44 12.69
N ARG A 106 -10.48 21.71 12.25
CA ARG A 106 -10.70 22.07 10.84
C ARG A 106 -9.55 21.58 9.95
N PHE A 107 -8.30 21.77 10.40
CA PHE A 107 -7.13 21.26 9.68
C PHE A 107 -7.15 19.74 9.61
N ILE A 108 -7.46 19.06 10.73
CA ILE A 108 -7.55 17.59 10.78
C ILE A 108 -8.58 17.09 9.75
N SER A 109 -9.81 17.61 9.78
CA SER A 109 -10.87 17.16 8.88
C SER A 109 -10.50 17.35 7.40
N ILE A 110 -10.03 18.55 7.03
CA ILE A 110 -9.64 18.85 5.64
C ILE A 110 -8.40 18.04 5.23
N GLY A 111 -7.43 17.88 6.14
CA GLY A 111 -6.24 17.10 5.91
C GLY A 111 -6.54 15.61 5.65
N PHE A 112 -7.46 15.02 6.41
CA PHE A 112 -7.91 13.63 6.16
C PHE A 112 -8.59 13.49 4.80
N VAL A 113 -9.51 14.40 4.45
CA VAL A 113 -10.15 14.38 3.11
C VAL A 113 -9.10 14.47 2.02
N ASN A 114 -8.12 15.38 2.16
CA ASN A 114 -7.02 15.52 1.20
C ASN A 114 -6.22 14.23 1.04
N ILE A 115 -5.86 13.59 2.15
CA ILE A 115 -5.08 12.33 2.13
C ILE A 115 -5.88 11.21 1.46
N VAL A 116 -7.16 11.07 1.78
CA VAL A 116 -8.01 10.02 1.18
C VAL A 116 -8.16 10.24 -0.32
N VAL A 117 -8.39 11.48 -0.76
CA VAL A 117 -8.45 11.81 -2.19
C VAL A 117 -7.11 11.55 -2.87
N ALA A 118 -6.00 11.99 -2.25
CA ALA A 118 -4.67 11.79 -2.79
C ALA A 118 -4.28 10.31 -2.89
N ALA A 119 -4.54 9.52 -1.85
CA ALA A 119 -4.22 8.09 -1.82
C ALA A 119 -5.04 7.32 -2.87
N ASN A 120 -6.35 7.57 -2.97
CA ASN A 120 -7.18 6.91 -3.99
C ASN A 120 -6.79 7.32 -5.41
N ALA A 121 -6.55 8.60 -5.65
CA ALA A 121 -6.09 9.09 -6.95
C ALA A 121 -4.72 8.50 -7.31
N GLY A 122 -3.78 8.48 -6.36
CA GLY A 122 -2.46 7.91 -6.54
C GLY A 122 -2.48 6.40 -6.77
N GLY A 123 -3.35 5.67 -6.06
CA GLY A 123 -3.50 4.22 -6.24
C GLY A 123 -3.99 3.81 -7.63
N ALA A 124 -4.72 4.69 -8.32
CA ALA A 124 -5.36 4.37 -9.59
C ALA A 124 -4.39 4.18 -10.78
N PHE A 125 -3.19 4.78 -10.76
CA PHE A 125 -2.22 4.65 -11.85
C PHE A 125 -1.18 3.53 -11.65
N SER A 126 -1.45 2.61 -10.70
CA SER A 126 -0.60 1.43 -10.46
C SER A 126 -1.47 0.22 -10.12
N PRO A 127 -1.11 -0.98 -10.59
CA PRO A 127 -1.80 -2.20 -10.16
C PRO A 127 -1.60 -2.53 -8.68
N PHE A 128 -0.59 -1.94 -8.02
CA PHE A 128 -0.28 -2.19 -6.60
C PHE A 128 -0.96 -1.21 -5.64
N GLY A 129 -1.54 -0.13 -6.16
CA GLY A 129 -2.12 0.93 -5.34
C GLY A 129 -3.53 0.64 -4.84
N ASP A 130 -4.29 -0.21 -5.54
CA ASP A 130 -5.65 -0.57 -5.18
C ASP A 130 -5.96 -2.02 -5.60
N ILE A 131 -6.81 -2.70 -4.81
CA ILE A 131 -7.23 -4.08 -5.12
C ILE A 131 -7.96 -4.16 -6.46
N THR A 132 -8.70 -3.13 -6.84
CA THR A 132 -9.46 -3.09 -8.10
C THR A 132 -8.54 -3.00 -9.31
N THR A 133 -7.49 -2.18 -9.27
CA THR A 133 -6.47 -2.10 -10.33
C THR A 133 -5.66 -3.38 -10.42
N LEU A 134 -5.36 -4.00 -9.27
CA LEU A 134 -4.70 -5.31 -9.21
C LEU A 134 -5.52 -6.39 -9.93
N MET A 135 -6.83 -6.47 -9.66
CA MET A 135 -7.73 -7.44 -10.32
C MET A 135 -7.77 -7.25 -11.84
N VAL A 136 -7.79 -6.01 -12.32
CA VAL A 136 -7.78 -5.69 -13.77
C VAL A 136 -6.46 -6.15 -14.41
N TRP A 137 -5.33 -5.92 -13.72
CA TRP A 137 -4.02 -6.36 -14.19
C TRP A 137 -3.86 -7.88 -14.20
N GLN A 138 -4.27 -8.58 -13.13
CA GLN A 138 -4.20 -10.05 -13.05
C GLN A 138 -5.03 -10.74 -14.12
N LYS A 139 -6.15 -10.14 -14.54
CA LYS A 139 -6.96 -10.65 -15.67
C LYS A 139 -6.36 -10.39 -17.05
N GLY A 140 -5.22 -9.73 -17.14
CA GLY A 140 -4.56 -9.39 -18.40
C GLY A 140 -5.38 -8.45 -19.29
N LEU A 141 -6.31 -7.69 -18.71
CA LEU A 141 -7.13 -6.72 -19.46
C LEU A 141 -6.35 -5.46 -19.79
N VAL A 142 -5.36 -5.13 -18.98
CA VAL A 142 -4.51 -3.95 -19.10
C VAL A 142 -3.08 -4.34 -18.72
N ASP A 143 -2.11 -3.97 -19.55
CA ASP A 143 -0.69 -4.18 -19.25
C ASP A 143 -0.18 -3.23 -18.17
N PHE A 144 0.87 -3.62 -17.45
CA PHE A 144 1.46 -2.79 -16.39
C PHE A 144 1.78 -1.37 -16.85
N GLN A 145 2.33 -1.22 -18.06
CA GLN A 145 2.70 0.10 -18.60
C GLN A 145 1.50 0.98 -18.93
N GLN A 146 0.36 0.39 -19.26
CA GLN A 146 -0.86 1.12 -19.60
C GLN A 146 -1.46 1.84 -18.38
N PHE A 147 -1.20 1.36 -17.15
CA PHE A 147 -1.63 2.08 -15.95
C PHE A 147 -1.02 3.48 -15.84
N PHE A 148 0.18 3.72 -16.38
CA PHE A 148 0.79 5.05 -16.36
C PHE A 148 0.04 6.09 -17.20
N VAL A 149 -0.80 5.67 -18.14
CA VAL A 149 -1.70 6.60 -18.87
C VAL A 149 -2.70 7.25 -17.92
N LEU A 150 -3.06 6.56 -16.83
CA LEU A 150 -3.95 7.07 -15.78
C LEU A 150 -3.26 8.11 -14.88
N PHE A 151 -1.94 8.31 -14.97
CA PHE A 151 -1.24 9.29 -14.15
C PHE A 151 -1.81 10.70 -14.32
N LEU A 152 -2.04 11.15 -15.53
CA LEU A 152 -2.58 12.49 -15.78
C LEU A 152 -4.01 12.68 -15.24
N PRO A 153 -4.99 11.79 -15.53
CA PRO A 153 -6.30 11.84 -14.91
C PRO A 153 -6.24 11.77 -13.37
N SER A 154 -5.39 10.93 -12.81
CA SER A 154 -5.18 10.79 -11.36
C SER A 154 -4.65 12.08 -10.74
N ALA A 155 -3.65 12.69 -11.37
CA ALA A 155 -3.10 13.97 -10.92
C ALA A 155 -4.15 15.07 -10.94
N VAL A 156 -4.97 15.17 -11.97
CA VAL A 156 -6.08 16.13 -12.06
C VAL A 156 -7.12 15.85 -10.98
N ASN A 157 -7.49 14.58 -10.79
CA ASN A 157 -8.44 14.15 -9.75
C ASN A 157 -7.96 14.50 -8.33
N TYR A 158 -6.66 14.49 -8.08
CA TYR A 158 -6.08 14.94 -6.82
C TYR A 158 -5.98 16.49 -6.73
N LEU A 159 -5.38 17.12 -7.74
CA LEU A 159 -5.00 18.54 -7.67
C LEU A 159 -6.19 19.50 -7.62
N ILE A 160 -7.30 19.18 -8.30
CA ILE A 160 -8.50 20.05 -8.31
C ILE A 160 -9.14 20.13 -6.92
N PRO A 161 -9.51 19.03 -6.25
CA PRO A 161 -10.05 19.10 -4.89
C PRO A 161 -9.04 19.67 -3.89
N ALA A 162 -7.75 19.31 -3.99
CA ALA A 162 -6.71 19.85 -3.13
C ALA A 162 -6.57 21.38 -3.28
N GLY A 163 -6.62 21.89 -4.53
CA GLY A 163 -6.59 23.31 -4.80
C GLY A 163 -7.78 24.06 -4.18
N ILE A 164 -8.98 23.50 -4.23
CA ILE A 164 -10.17 24.07 -3.59
C ILE A 164 -10.02 24.05 -2.06
N MET A 165 -9.60 22.93 -1.49
CA MET A 165 -9.41 22.78 -0.03
C MET A 165 -8.29 23.66 0.52
N HIS A 166 -7.27 24.00 -0.28
CA HIS A 166 -6.17 24.88 0.10
C HIS A 166 -6.65 26.22 0.68
N PHE A 167 -7.68 26.82 0.07
CA PHE A 167 -8.21 28.12 0.52
C PHE A 167 -8.92 28.03 1.88
N ALA A 168 -9.35 26.85 2.30
CA ALA A 168 -10.00 26.63 3.57
C ALA A 168 -9.01 26.48 4.75
N ILE A 169 -7.69 26.35 4.48
CA ILE A 169 -6.66 26.15 5.48
C ILE A 169 -5.94 27.46 5.79
N LYS A 170 -5.88 27.80 7.07
CA LYS A 170 -5.11 28.95 7.55
C LYS A 170 -3.61 28.70 7.44
N ASN A 171 -2.86 29.75 7.12
CA ASN A 171 -1.40 29.68 7.06
C ASN A 171 -0.77 29.95 8.45
N GLU A 172 -1.09 29.11 9.42
CA GLU A 172 -0.56 29.12 10.77
C GLU A 172 0.46 28.00 10.95
N LYS A 173 1.36 28.12 11.93
CA LYS A 173 2.28 27.05 12.26
C LYS A 173 1.76 26.22 13.42
N PRO A 174 1.83 24.87 13.36
CA PRO A 174 1.54 24.02 14.50
C PRO A 174 2.58 24.23 15.62
N LYS A 175 2.26 23.78 16.82
CA LYS A 175 3.25 23.71 17.90
C LYS A 175 4.34 22.72 17.52
N ALA A 176 5.60 23.10 17.74
CA ALA A 176 6.73 22.20 17.52
C ALA A 176 6.61 20.97 18.42
N ILE A 177 6.86 19.80 17.85
CA ILE A 177 6.90 18.51 18.55
C ILE A 177 8.31 17.95 18.34
N ASP A 178 9.06 17.82 19.42
CA ASP A 178 10.39 17.19 19.43
C ASP A 178 10.23 15.67 19.67
N GLU A 179 9.97 14.95 18.61
CA GLU A 179 10.06 13.49 18.60
C GLU A 179 11.25 13.07 17.74
N THR A 180 12.00 12.08 18.18
CA THR A 180 13.07 11.44 17.39
C THR A 180 12.80 9.95 17.32
N VAL A 181 12.79 9.41 16.13
CA VAL A 181 12.64 7.98 15.87
C VAL A 181 13.67 7.57 14.83
N ASP A 182 14.38 6.49 15.09
CA ASP A 182 15.31 5.90 14.12
C ASP A 182 14.74 4.61 13.53
N ILE A 183 15.03 4.40 12.25
CA ILE A 183 14.63 3.17 11.56
C ILE A 183 15.40 2.00 12.20
N LYS A 184 14.69 0.98 12.62
CA LYS A 184 15.31 -0.24 13.14
C LYS A 184 16.13 -0.94 12.06
N THR A 185 17.11 -1.73 12.51
CA THR A 185 18.02 -2.49 11.64
C THR A 185 17.26 -3.30 10.59
N GLY A 186 17.61 -3.11 9.32
CA GLY A 186 16.99 -3.81 8.19
C GLY A 186 15.77 -3.13 7.58
N GLY A 187 15.22 -2.05 8.17
CA GLY A 187 14.02 -1.39 7.64
C GLY A 187 14.20 -0.88 6.21
N ILE A 188 15.31 -0.19 5.92
CA ILE A 188 15.63 0.28 4.57
C ILE A 188 15.85 -0.90 3.61
N LEU A 189 16.53 -1.96 4.06
CA LEU A 189 16.77 -3.16 3.26
C LEU A 189 15.45 -3.84 2.87
N ILE A 190 14.49 -3.96 3.80
CA ILE A 190 13.16 -4.52 3.54
C ILE A 190 12.40 -3.66 2.53
N THR A 191 12.51 -2.33 2.61
CA THR A 191 11.89 -1.41 1.63
C THR A 191 12.46 -1.62 0.22
N ILE A 192 13.78 -1.72 0.09
CA ILE A 192 14.44 -2.02 -1.19
C ILE A 192 14.01 -3.40 -1.72
N LEU A 193 13.93 -4.38 -0.82
CA LEU A 193 13.52 -5.73 -1.16
C LEU A 193 12.07 -5.78 -1.66
N PHE A 194 11.19 -4.96 -1.09
CA PHE A 194 9.82 -4.84 -1.57
C PHE A 194 9.75 -4.28 -3.01
N LEU A 195 10.52 -3.23 -3.30
CA LEU A 195 10.62 -2.71 -4.66
C LEU A 195 11.18 -3.75 -5.65
N LEU A 196 12.18 -4.54 -5.22
CA LEU A 196 12.70 -5.66 -6.01
C LEU A 196 11.64 -6.74 -6.23
N THR A 197 10.81 -7.02 -5.23
CA THR A 197 9.69 -7.97 -5.33
C THR A 197 8.66 -7.51 -6.34
N ILE A 198 8.31 -6.22 -6.34
CA ILE A 198 7.42 -5.60 -7.34
C ILE A 198 8.03 -5.76 -8.74
N ALA A 199 9.32 -5.43 -8.91
CA ALA A 199 10.01 -5.60 -10.19
C ALA A 199 10.02 -7.06 -10.65
N THR A 200 10.19 -8.02 -9.72
CA THR A 200 10.12 -9.47 -10.02
C THR A 200 8.71 -9.87 -10.48
N ALA A 201 7.65 -9.41 -9.79
CA ALA A 201 6.27 -9.71 -10.15
C ALA A 201 5.91 -9.19 -11.54
N VAL A 202 6.31 -7.94 -11.85
CA VAL A 202 6.12 -7.32 -13.18
C VAL A 202 6.91 -8.07 -14.26
N SER A 203 8.16 -8.46 -13.96
CA SER A 203 9.00 -9.22 -14.89
C SER A 203 8.41 -10.60 -15.17
N PHE A 204 7.93 -11.32 -14.17
CA PHE A 204 7.29 -12.62 -14.35
C PHE A 204 6.04 -12.50 -15.21
N HIS A 205 5.23 -11.47 -15.01
CA HIS A 205 4.05 -11.25 -15.81
C HIS A 205 4.37 -10.90 -17.26
N ASN A 206 5.28 -9.94 -17.49
CA ASN A 206 5.56 -9.42 -18.83
C ASN A 206 6.43 -10.34 -19.68
N PHE A 207 7.41 -11.04 -19.10
CA PHE A 207 8.38 -11.85 -19.86
C PHE A 207 8.07 -13.33 -19.81
N LEU A 208 7.54 -13.83 -18.69
CA LEU A 208 7.26 -15.26 -18.51
C LEU A 208 5.79 -15.61 -18.68
N HIS A 209 4.91 -14.61 -18.81
CA HIS A 209 3.45 -14.76 -18.86
C HIS A 209 2.89 -15.56 -17.66
N LEU A 210 3.55 -15.43 -16.49
CA LEU A 210 3.12 -16.05 -15.25
C LEU A 210 2.23 -15.08 -14.46
N PRO A 211 1.33 -15.60 -13.60
CA PRO A 211 0.56 -14.75 -12.70
C PRO A 211 1.46 -13.89 -11.82
N PRO A 212 1.16 -12.59 -11.62
CA PRO A 212 1.95 -11.70 -10.76
C PRO A 212 2.17 -12.23 -9.35
N ALA A 213 1.21 -13.01 -8.83
CA ALA A 213 1.29 -13.68 -7.54
C ALA A 213 2.53 -14.57 -7.39
N MET A 214 2.98 -15.22 -8.48
CA MET A 214 4.19 -16.06 -8.47
C MET A 214 5.45 -15.24 -8.20
N GLY A 215 5.56 -14.06 -8.83
CA GLY A 215 6.66 -13.13 -8.56
C GLY A 215 6.64 -12.58 -7.14
N MET A 216 5.44 -12.27 -6.62
CA MET A 216 5.27 -11.85 -5.23
C MET A 216 5.68 -12.96 -4.24
N MET A 217 5.28 -14.21 -4.47
CA MET A 217 5.68 -15.36 -3.64
C MET A 217 7.19 -15.58 -3.67
N THR A 218 7.85 -15.36 -4.81
CA THR A 218 9.33 -15.37 -4.90
C THR A 218 9.92 -14.27 -4.01
N GLY A 219 9.31 -13.07 -4.01
CA GLY A 219 9.67 -11.97 -3.11
C GLY A 219 9.48 -12.29 -1.63
N LEU A 220 8.46 -13.05 -1.26
CA LEU A 220 8.31 -13.54 0.11
C LEU A 220 9.51 -14.42 0.50
N GLY A 221 10.00 -15.26 -0.41
CA GLY A 221 11.23 -16.03 -0.21
C GLY A 221 12.44 -15.12 0.07
N TYR A 222 12.60 -14.01 -0.68
CA TYR A 222 13.66 -13.03 -0.41
C TYR A 222 13.53 -12.45 1.01
N LEU A 223 12.31 -12.07 1.41
CA LEU A 223 12.04 -11.51 2.73
C LEU A 223 12.38 -12.51 3.85
N MET A 224 12.00 -13.79 3.69
CA MET A 224 12.31 -14.84 4.66
C MET A 224 13.82 -15.02 4.85
N VAL A 225 14.59 -15.09 3.76
CA VAL A 225 16.05 -15.24 3.80
C VAL A 225 16.69 -14.02 4.49
N VAL A 226 16.32 -12.82 4.08
CA VAL A 226 16.88 -11.58 4.67
C VAL A 226 16.51 -11.45 6.14
N SER A 227 15.28 -11.74 6.52
CA SER A 227 14.82 -11.72 7.90
C SER A 227 15.58 -12.70 8.78
N TYR A 228 15.91 -13.88 8.27
CA TYR A 228 16.77 -14.83 8.99
C TYR A 228 18.14 -14.22 9.30
N PHE A 229 18.79 -13.55 8.32
CA PHE A 229 20.08 -12.91 8.54
C PHE A 229 20.01 -11.72 9.52
N ILE A 230 18.99 -10.87 9.39
CA ILE A 230 18.76 -9.76 10.33
C ILE A 230 18.59 -10.29 11.76
N LYS A 231 17.78 -11.34 11.91
CA LYS A 231 17.54 -12.00 13.20
C LYS A 231 18.81 -12.56 13.82
N ARG A 232 19.71 -13.09 13.00
CA ARG A 232 20.99 -13.64 13.43
C ARG A 232 22.01 -12.56 13.84
N GLN A 233 21.99 -11.40 13.20
CA GLN A 233 22.92 -10.31 13.48
C GLN A 233 22.58 -9.53 14.75
N ASN A 234 21.29 -9.45 15.15
CA ASN A 234 20.84 -8.68 16.31
C ASN A 234 20.03 -9.52 17.30
N PRO A 235 20.68 -10.40 18.08
CA PRO A 235 20.00 -11.26 19.05
C PRO A 235 19.34 -10.50 20.22
N SER A 236 19.78 -9.27 20.51
CA SER A 236 19.28 -8.44 21.61
C SER A 236 17.96 -7.74 21.28
N GLU A 237 17.74 -7.28 20.07
CA GLU A 237 16.43 -6.74 19.59
C GLU A 237 15.35 -7.84 19.61
N ASN A 238 15.75 -9.09 19.41
CA ASN A 238 14.87 -10.24 19.32
C ASN A 238 14.27 -10.70 20.67
N LYS A 239 14.84 -10.32 21.81
CA LYS A 239 14.32 -10.72 23.12
C LYS A 239 13.15 -9.86 23.59
N SER A 240 13.03 -8.65 23.11
CA SER A 240 11.94 -7.72 23.44
C SER A 240 10.79 -7.69 22.39
N GLU A 241 11.03 -8.12 21.17
CA GLU A 241 10.04 -8.11 20.09
C GLU A 241 10.07 -9.43 19.31
N LYS A 242 8.92 -10.09 19.25
CA LYS A 242 8.72 -11.28 18.40
C LYS A 242 8.59 -10.86 16.93
N PHE A 243 9.69 -10.41 16.30
CA PHE A 243 9.73 -10.34 14.84
C PHE A 243 9.74 -11.77 14.29
N ASP A 244 8.59 -12.30 14.06
CA ASP A 244 8.42 -13.61 13.46
C ASP A 244 7.43 -13.51 12.31
N ILE A 245 7.97 -13.55 11.08
CA ILE A 245 7.15 -13.52 9.85
C ILE A 245 6.11 -14.64 9.86
N PHE A 246 6.41 -15.77 10.52
CA PHE A 246 5.46 -16.87 10.65
C PHE A 246 4.26 -16.53 11.53
N THR A 247 4.40 -15.63 12.49
CA THR A 247 3.26 -15.13 13.30
C THR A 247 2.45 -14.07 12.60
N MET A 248 2.99 -13.42 11.54
CA MET A 248 2.25 -12.46 10.71
C MET A 248 1.43 -13.14 9.62
N VAL A 249 1.79 -14.36 9.26
CA VAL A 249 1.12 -15.15 8.21
C VAL A 249 0.09 -16.13 8.82
N SER A 250 0.13 -16.34 10.12
CA SER A 250 -0.84 -17.16 10.87
C SER A 250 -2.01 -16.32 11.41
#